data_310343b1a6463527bb3dace177cc4713
#
_entry.id   310343b1a6463527bb3dace177cc4713
#
_cell.length_a   1.000
_cell.length_b   1.000
_cell.length_c   1.000
_cell.angle_alpha   90.00
_cell.angle_beta   90.00
_cell.angle_gamma   90.00
#
_symmetry.space_group_name_H-M   'P 1'
#
loop_
_entity.id
_entity.type
_entity.pdbx_description
1 polymer ?
#
loop_
_entity_poly.entity_id
_entity_poly.type
_entity_poly.pdbx_seq_one_letter_code
_entity_poly.pdbx_strand_id
1 'polypeptide(L)'
;MRGTTMRADRSVAWLVAMSLLTSCATVREAGRTSIDGELGAVRVAVFADDDARAAGRLLDEPIAGVLERREKGRWQPVFRSLEPSWAVAGLEAGRYRLRFDLTLDERGQPEDLERPVRRAIEVRRGEAVDVELILDHVSPAMVAAGAVAVIVAAVVLHEWLDHHDLPRPPLPPASWALDAAFWITLDAASRPRAWVPQAHAPQVTSHFPRAAETVAAGRVRVVFVLSEAIDGARLGDDAVLVTDDESVEIPGRVHWDADRWWIVWEPDAALPPGRRLRATLRHDAIVDATGLELAGPTGFDFETAP
;
A
#
# COMPACT_ATOMS: atom_id res chain seq x y z
N MET A 1 -51.37 35.77 -10.15
CA MET A 1 -50.24 35.01 -10.72
C MET A 1 -49.42 34.40 -9.57
N ARG A 2 -49.53 33.10 -9.38
CA ARG A 2 -48.85 32.38 -8.27
C ARG A 2 -47.53 31.87 -8.80
N GLY A 3 -46.41 32.37 -8.25
CA GLY A 3 -45.08 31.90 -8.58
C GLY A 3 -44.82 30.50 -8.03
N THR A 4 -44.62 29.55 -8.93
CA THR A 4 -44.16 28.21 -8.61
C THR A 4 -42.63 28.29 -8.49
N THR A 5 -42.12 28.44 -7.27
CA THR A 5 -40.69 28.39 -6.98
C THR A 5 -40.19 26.96 -7.15
N MET A 6 -39.36 26.77 -8.16
CA MET A 6 -38.64 25.54 -8.44
C MET A 6 -37.77 25.11 -7.23
N ARG A 7 -38.20 24.08 -6.50
CA ARG A 7 -37.40 23.38 -5.45
C ARG A 7 -36.38 22.35 -6.01
N ALA A 8 -36.14 22.41 -7.34
CA ALA A 8 -35.28 21.42 -8.01
C ALA A 8 -33.77 21.59 -7.76
N ASP A 9 -33.34 22.83 -7.40
CA ASP A 9 -31.89 23.17 -7.44
C ASP A 9 -31.02 22.55 -6.35
N ARG A 10 -31.55 22.16 -5.19
CA ARG A 10 -30.73 21.63 -4.10
C ARG A 10 -30.39 20.14 -4.27
N SER A 11 -31.28 19.36 -4.88
CA SER A 11 -31.09 17.91 -5.03
C SER A 11 -30.06 17.56 -6.10
N VAL A 12 -29.99 18.35 -7.18
CA VAL A 12 -29.00 18.13 -8.27
C VAL A 12 -27.60 18.51 -7.81
N ALA A 13 -27.46 19.63 -7.09
CA ALA A 13 -26.17 20.06 -6.53
C ALA A 13 -25.62 19.03 -5.52
N TRP A 14 -26.48 18.41 -4.72
CA TRP A 14 -26.08 17.33 -3.79
C TRP A 14 -25.69 16.05 -4.51
N LEU A 15 -26.35 15.65 -5.58
CA LEU A 15 -25.99 14.49 -6.39
C LEU A 15 -24.63 14.68 -7.08
N VAL A 16 -24.34 15.86 -7.61
CA VAL A 16 -23.05 16.19 -8.23
C VAL A 16 -21.94 16.23 -7.18
N ALA A 17 -22.18 16.82 -6.00
CA ALA A 17 -21.21 16.85 -4.90
C ALA A 17 -20.91 15.44 -4.33
N MET A 18 -21.92 14.57 -4.22
CA MET A 18 -21.72 13.18 -3.80
C MET A 18 -20.96 12.32 -4.83
N SER A 19 -21.12 12.61 -6.13
CA SER A 19 -20.40 11.89 -7.20
C SER A 19 -18.91 12.25 -7.25
N LEU A 20 -18.55 13.46 -6.82
CA LEU A 20 -17.16 13.94 -6.79
C LEU A 20 -16.36 13.48 -5.57
N LEU A 21 -17.02 12.87 -4.56
CA LEU A 21 -16.38 12.49 -3.29
C LEU A 21 -16.12 11.00 -3.12
N THR A 22 -16.40 10.17 -4.13
CA THR A 22 -16.16 8.72 -4.02
C THR A 22 -14.98 8.27 -4.87
N SER A 23 -13.78 8.73 -4.55
CA SER A 23 -12.58 7.97 -4.94
C SER A 23 -12.61 6.64 -4.16
N CYS A 24 -12.32 5.54 -4.81
CA CYS A 24 -12.36 4.22 -4.21
C CYS A 24 -11.00 3.55 -4.42
N ALA A 25 -10.38 3.08 -3.33
CA ALA A 25 -9.25 2.18 -3.50
C ALA A 25 -9.69 0.98 -4.36
N THR A 26 -8.96 0.71 -5.42
CA THR A 26 -9.26 -0.38 -6.37
C THR A 26 -8.09 -1.34 -6.47
N VAL A 27 -8.37 -2.64 -6.40
CA VAL A 27 -7.43 -3.70 -6.76
C VAL A 27 -7.86 -4.32 -8.07
N ARG A 28 -6.96 -4.33 -9.04
CA ARG A 28 -7.19 -4.99 -10.32
C ARG A 28 -6.08 -6.00 -10.61
N GLU A 29 -6.45 -7.06 -11.28
CA GLU A 29 -5.51 -7.96 -11.92
C GLU A 29 -5.04 -7.28 -13.21
N ALA A 30 -3.76 -6.91 -13.26
CA ALA A 30 -3.18 -6.20 -14.40
C ALA A 30 -2.77 -7.16 -15.52
N GLY A 31 -2.47 -8.41 -15.17
CA GLY A 31 -2.10 -9.43 -16.15
C GLY A 31 -1.74 -10.76 -15.52
N ARG A 32 -1.47 -11.73 -16.41
CA ARG A 32 -0.91 -13.02 -16.08
C ARG A 32 0.26 -13.31 -17.00
N THR A 33 1.34 -13.78 -16.45
CA THR A 33 2.55 -14.12 -17.21
C THR A 33 2.89 -15.57 -16.95
N SER A 34 3.18 -16.34 -18.01
CA SER A 34 3.71 -17.70 -17.84
C SER A 34 5.11 -17.64 -17.21
N ILE A 35 5.35 -18.51 -16.24
CA ILE A 35 6.65 -18.67 -15.57
C ILE A 35 7.06 -20.14 -15.60
N ASP A 36 8.35 -20.39 -15.53
CA ASP A 36 8.86 -21.76 -15.49
C ASP A 36 8.54 -22.41 -14.13
N GLY A 37 8.08 -23.67 -14.18
CA GLY A 37 7.84 -24.50 -13.02
C GLY A 37 6.36 -24.82 -12.75
N GLU A 38 6.14 -25.65 -11.74
CA GLU A 38 4.80 -26.10 -11.33
C GLU A 38 4.11 -25.20 -10.30
N LEU A 39 4.82 -24.25 -9.73
CA LEU A 39 4.34 -23.32 -8.72
C LEU A 39 3.98 -22.00 -9.37
N GLY A 40 3.08 -21.25 -8.71
CA GLY A 40 2.65 -19.94 -9.18
C GLY A 40 3.38 -18.79 -8.47
N ALA A 41 3.08 -17.58 -8.90
CA ALA A 41 3.59 -16.37 -8.27
C ALA A 41 2.52 -15.27 -8.22
N VAL A 42 2.72 -14.30 -7.32
CA VAL A 42 1.95 -13.06 -7.24
C VAL A 42 2.92 -11.90 -7.19
N ARG A 43 2.68 -10.89 -8.02
CA ARG A 43 3.42 -9.62 -8.02
C ARG A 43 2.44 -8.50 -7.72
N VAL A 44 2.81 -7.63 -6.81
CA VAL A 44 1.97 -6.52 -6.36
C VAL A 44 2.69 -5.20 -6.57
N ALA A 45 1.96 -4.21 -7.05
CA ALA A 45 2.40 -2.82 -7.11
C ALA A 45 1.29 -1.91 -6.59
N VAL A 46 1.65 -0.94 -5.76
CA VAL A 46 0.73 0.02 -5.14
C VAL A 46 1.04 1.42 -5.65
N PHE A 47 0.00 2.13 -6.04
CA PHE A 47 0.05 3.48 -6.58
C PHE A 47 -0.87 4.40 -5.78
N ALA A 48 -0.49 5.65 -5.61
CA ALA A 48 -1.31 6.64 -4.91
C ALA A 48 -2.62 6.88 -5.68
N ASP A 49 -2.52 7.10 -6.99
CA ASP A 49 -3.62 7.44 -7.88
C ASP A 49 -3.38 6.89 -9.31
N ASP A 50 -4.32 7.15 -10.22
CA ASP A 50 -4.22 6.73 -11.62
C ASP A 50 -3.09 7.43 -12.39
N ASP A 51 -2.74 8.68 -12.04
CA ASP A 51 -1.64 9.43 -12.66
C ASP A 51 -0.28 8.89 -12.21
N ALA A 52 -0.11 8.57 -10.94
CA ALA A 52 1.06 7.90 -10.41
C ALA A 52 1.26 6.54 -11.10
N ARG A 53 0.16 5.78 -11.22
CA ARG A 53 0.17 4.51 -11.95
C ARG A 53 0.55 4.70 -13.43
N ALA A 54 -0.05 5.67 -14.11
CA ALA A 54 0.26 5.97 -15.51
C ALA A 54 1.72 6.38 -15.70
N ALA A 55 2.32 7.02 -14.72
CA ALA A 55 3.73 7.40 -14.70
C ALA A 55 4.66 6.27 -14.18
N GLY A 56 4.14 5.10 -13.78
CA GLY A 56 4.91 4.02 -13.16
C GLY A 56 5.50 4.37 -11.80
N ARG A 57 4.97 5.40 -11.11
CA ARG A 57 5.46 5.85 -9.81
C ARG A 57 4.74 5.09 -8.70
N LEU A 58 5.45 4.20 -8.02
CA LEU A 58 4.95 3.51 -6.85
C LEU A 58 4.62 4.48 -5.72
N LEU A 59 3.78 4.03 -4.79
CA LEU A 59 3.51 4.73 -3.54
C LEU A 59 4.83 4.93 -2.76
N ASP A 60 5.06 6.14 -2.26
CA ASP A 60 6.25 6.43 -1.46
C ASP A 60 6.10 6.01 0.01
N GLU A 61 4.87 5.93 0.50
CA GLU A 61 4.56 5.57 1.88
C GLU A 61 4.58 4.05 2.10
N PRO A 62 4.99 3.58 3.31
CA PRO A 62 4.88 2.17 3.66
C PRO A 62 3.41 1.75 3.78
N ILE A 63 3.04 0.66 3.13
CA ILE A 63 1.69 0.12 3.18
C ILE A 63 1.70 -1.37 3.50
N ALA A 64 0.97 -1.78 4.54
CA ALA A 64 0.94 -3.17 4.94
C ALA A 64 0.10 -4.02 4.00
N GLY A 65 0.79 -4.78 3.16
CA GLY A 65 0.23 -5.79 2.29
C GLY A 65 0.32 -7.18 2.91
N VAL A 66 -0.77 -7.93 2.87
CA VAL A 66 -0.83 -9.31 3.35
C VAL A 66 -1.36 -10.20 2.23
N LEU A 67 -0.61 -11.25 1.89
CA LEU A 67 -1.10 -12.34 1.06
C LEU A 67 -1.57 -13.46 1.97
N GLU A 68 -2.82 -13.87 1.83
CA GLU A 68 -3.44 -14.94 2.61
C GLU A 68 -3.87 -16.08 1.70
N ARG A 69 -3.68 -17.32 2.13
CA ARG A 69 -4.19 -18.52 1.45
C ARG A 69 -5.43 -19.04 2.14
N ARG A 70 -6.37 -19.56 1.38
CA ARG A 70 -7.56 -20.21 1.94
C ARG A 70 -7.27 -21.67 2.27
N GLU A 71 -7.19 -21.99 3.56
CA GLU A 71 -6.97 -23.34 4.06
C GLU A 71 -8.09 -23.75 5.00
N LYS A 72 -8.69 -24.93 4.76
CA LYS A 72 -9.78 -25.47 5.60
C LYS A 72 -10.88 -24.45 5.92
N GLY A 73 -11.21 -23.58 4.94
CA GLY A 73 -12.23 -22.55 5.08
C GLY A 73 -11.79 -21.25 5.76
N ARG A 74 -10.59 -21.18 6.29
CA ARG A 74 -10.00 -19.98 6.93
C ARG A 74 -8.95 -19.35 6.02
N TRP A 75 -8.73 -18.04 6.21
CA TRP A 75 -7.66 -17.31 5.55
C TRP A 75 -6.43 -17.31 6.47
N GLN A 76 -5.32 -17.83 5.98
CA GLN A 76 -4.05 -17.90 6.67
C GLN A 76 -3.04 -17.01 5.95
N PRO A 77 -2.34 -16.13 6.65
CA PRO A 77 -1.30 -15.32 6.04
C PRO A 77 -0.15 -16.23 5.59
N VAL A 78 0.34 -15.98 4.39
CA VAL A 78 1.49 -16.67 3.79
C VAL A 78 2.65 -15.72 3.48
N PHE A 79 2.36 -14.41 3.44
CA PHE A 79 3.37 -13.37 3.23
C PHE A 79 2.86 -12.02 3.73
N ARG A 80 3.78 -11.19 4.21
CA ARG A 80 3.53 -9.81 4.65
C ARG A 80 4.64 -8.89 4.16
N SER A 81 4.33 -7.64 3.86
CA SER A 81 5.31 -6.62 3.48
C SER A 81 4.78 -5.23 3.78
N LEU A 82 5.67 -4.29 4.09
CA LEU A 82 5.39 -2.84 4.12
C LEU A 82 5.77 -2.15 2.82
N GLU A 83 6.41 -2.87 1.90
CA GLU A 83 6.84 -2.30 0.63
C GLU A 83 5.63 -2.07 -0.31
N PRO A 84 5.62 -0.97 -1.08
CA PRO A 84 4.59 -0.71 -2.07
C PRO A 84 4.70 -1.63 -3.29
N SER A 85 5.82 -2.35 -3.44
CA SER A 85 5.99 -3.33 -4.50
C SER A 85 6.73 -4.56 -3.97
N TRP A 86 6.11 -5.73 -4.19
CA TRP A 86 6.67 -7.00 -3.74
C TRP A 86 6.23 -8.16 -4.65
N ALA A 87 6.97 -9.24 -4.58
CA ALA A 87 6.65 -10.46 -5.32
C ALA A 87 6.83 -11.69 -4.44
N VAL A 88 5.91 -12.63 -4.57
CA VAL A 88 5.97 -13.94 -3.92
C VAL A 88 5.90 -15.01 -4.99
N ALA A 89 6.91 -15.88 -5.03
CA ALA A 89 6.96 -17.04 -5.91
C ALA A 89 6.84 -18.33 -5.10
N GLY A 90 6.77 -19.46 -5.78
CA GLY A 90 6.68 -20.75 -5.09
C GLY A 90 5.32 -21.03 -4.46
N LEU A 91 4.29 -20.36 -4.92
CA LEU A 91 2.93 -20.53 -4.41
C LEU A 91 2.26 -21.76 -5.03
N GLU A 92 1.65 -22.60 -4.20
CA GLU A 92 0.79 -23.67 -4.69
C GLU A 92 -0.46 -23.08 -5.37
N ALA A 93 -0.96 -23.79 -6.40
CA ALA A 93 -2.20 -23.38 -7.03
C ALA A 93 -3.37 -23.36 -6.02
N GLY A 94 -4.18 -22.31 -6.08
CA GLY A 94 -5.29 -22.17 -5.14
C GLY A 94 -5.89 -20.77 -5.07
N ARG A 95 -6.77 -20.60 -4.09
CA ARG A 95 -7.41 -19.31 -3.82
C ARG A 95 -6.62 -18.55 -2.76
N TYR A 96 -6.23 -17.34 -3.12
CA TYR A 96 -5.54 -16.40 -2.26
C TYR A 96 -6.37 -15.14 -2.09
N ARG A 97 -6.01 -14.32 -1.09
CA ARG A 97 -6.60 -13.02 -0.86
C ARG A 97 -5.48 -12.02 -0.55
N LEU A 98 -5.46 -10.93 -1.26
CA LEU A 98 -4.69 -9.75 -0.91
C LEU A 98 -5.50 -8.90 0.07
N ARG A 99 -4.83 -8.41 1.10
CA ARG A 99 -5.39 -7.52 2.10
C ARG A 99 -4.42 -6.36 2.35
N PHE A 100 -4.98 -5.15 2.30
CA PHE A 100 -4.30 -3.91 2.68
C PHE A 100 -5.23 -3.20 3.64
N ASP A 101 -4.85 -3.01 4.86
CA ASP A 101 -5.69 -2.46 5.92
C ASP A 101 -5.03 -1.33 6.72
N LEU A 102 -3.72 -1.18 6.61
CA LEU A 102 -3.01 -0.12 7.33
C LEU A 102 -1.78 0.38 6.57
N THR A 103 -1.34 1.57 6.95
CA THR A 103 -0.07 2.21 6.59
C THR A 103 0.71 2.52 7.85
N LEU A 104 1.93 3.04 7.71
CA LEU A 104 2.69 3.63 8.81
C LEU A 104 2.80 5.14 8.60
N ASP A 105 2.66 5.89 9.69
CA ASP A 105 2.98 7.32 9.69
C ASP A 105 4.52 7.55 9.65
N GLU A 106 4.94 8.80 9.59
CA GLU A 106 6.36 9.20 9.58
C GLU A 106 7.14 8.73 10.83
N ARG A 107 6.45 8.32 11.88
CA ARG A 107 7.04 7.82 13.13
C ARG A 107 7.01 6.29 13.23
N GLY A 108 6.51 5.60 12.19
CA GLY A 108 6.33 4.16 12.19
C GLY A 108 5.14 3.68 13.03
N GLN A 109 4.16 4.58 13.34
CA GLN A 109 2.94 4.18 14.00
C GLN A 109 1.96 3.62 12.98
N PRO A 110 1.27 2.49 13.27
CA PRO A 110 0.26 1.98 12.38
C PRO A 110 -0.97 2.90 12.36
N GLU A 111 -1.39 3.25 11.14
CA GLU A 111 -2.63 3.98 10.87
C GLU A 111 -3.53 3.11 10.00
N ASP A 112 -4.80 2.99 10.40
CA ASP A 112 -5.78 2.26 9.60
C ASP A 112 -6.07 3.02 8.31
N LEU A 113 -6.05 2.30 7.19
CA LEU A 113 -6.53 2.88 5.94
C LEU A 113 -8.01 3.23 6.06
N GLU A 114 -8.40 4.42 5.61
CA GLU A 114 -9.81 4.83 5.58
C GLU A 114 -10.70 3.79 4.89
N ARG A 115 -10.13 3.06 3.93
CA ARG A 115 -10.82 2.03 3.15
C ARG A 115 -9.94 0.79 3.01
N PRO A 116 -10.07 -0.16 3.94
CA PRO A 116 -9.36 -1.43 3.83
C PRO A 116 -9.72 -2.16 2.54
N VAL A 117 -8.71 -2.63 1.84
CA VAL A 117 -8.88 -3.31 0.57
C VAL A 117 -8.69 -4.80 0.73
N ARG A 118 -9.62 -5.60 0.18
CA ARG A 118 -9.54 -7.06 0.17
C ARG A 118 -9.90 -7.59 -1.21
N ARG A 119 -8.98 -8.33 -1.84
CA ARG A 119 -9.21 -8.89 -3.16
C ARG A 119 -8.86 -10.37 -3.21
N ALA A 120 -9.82 -11.19 -3.60
CA ALA A 120 -9.56 -12.60 -3.91
C ALA A 120 -8.87 -12.70 -5.28
N ILE A 121 -7.83 -13.54 -5.35
CA ILE A 121 -7.09 -13.87 -6.57
C ILE A 121 -6.96 -15.39 -6.67
N GLU A 122 -6.87 -15.90 -7.89
CA GLU A 122 -6.62 -17.32 -8.17
C GLU A 122 -5.18 -17.47 -8.68
N VAL A 123 -4.36 -18.21 -7.96
CA VAL A 123 -3.00 -18.56 -8.38
C VAL A 123 -3.07 -19.90 -9.09
N ARG A 124 -2.51 -19.98 -10.30
CA ARG A 124 -2.41 -21.20 -11.11
C ARG A 124 -0.98 -21.65 -11.24
N ARG A 125 -0.80 -22.94 -11.56
CA ARG A 125 0.52 -23.51 -11.81
C ARG A 125 1.16 -22.85 -13.02
N GLY A 126 2.45 -22.53 -12.93
CA GLY A 126 3.21 -21.92 -14.01
C GLY A 126 2.75 -20.51 -14.40
N GLU A 127 1.98 -19.82 -13.55
CA GLU A 127 1.52 -18.46 -13.83
C GLU A 127 1.92 -17.50 -12.70
N ALA A 128 2.38 -16.32 -13.07
CA ALA A 128 2.48 -15.16 -12.19
C ALA A 128 1.28 -14.24 -12.42
N VAL A 129 0.62 -13.86 -11.33
CA VAL A 129 -0.51 -12.91 -11.34
C VAL A 129 0.04 -11.54 -10.98
N ASP A 130 -0.14 -10.58 -11.86
CA ASP A 130 0.19 -9.17 -11.64
C ASP A 130 -1.03 -8.44 -11.07
N VAL A 131 -0.86 -7.81 -9.92
CA VAL A 131 -1.92 -7.09 -9.21
C VAL A 131 -1.49 -5.67 -8.94
N GLU A 132 -2.33 -4.73 -9.31
CA GLU A 132 -2.17 -3.31 -9.03
C GLU A 132 -3.22 -2.87 -8.01
N LEU A 133 -2.79 -2.17 -6.98
CA LEU A 133 -3.62 -1.43 -6.04
C LEU A 133 -3.47 0.06 -6.34
N ILE A 134 -4.58 0.74 -6.55
CA ILE A 134 -4.65 2.20 -6.70
C ILE A 134 -5.50 2.71 -5.56
N LEU A 135 -4.92 3.54 -4.70
CA LEU A 135 -5.58 4.00 -3.46
C LEU A 135 -6.67 5.02 -3.76
N ASP A 136 -6.41 5.92 -4.70
CA ASP A 136 -7.34 6.98 -5.12
C ASP A 136 -7.72 6.79 -6.59
N HIS A 137 -8.61 5.83 -6.84
CA HIS A 137 -9.06 5.50 -8.18
C HIS A 137 -10.35 6.24 -8.54
N VAL A 138 -10.31 7.01 -9.61
CA VAL A 138 -11.51 7.61 -10.21
C VAL A 138 -12.04 6.70 -11.32
N SER A 139 -13.13 5.98 -11.05
CA SER A 139 -13.67 5.04 -12.03
C SER A 139 -14.09 5.75 -13.33
N PRO A 140 -13.86 5.18 -14.53
CA PRO A 140 -14.33 5.74 -15.80
C PRO A 140 -15.83 6.00 -15.81
N ALA A 141 -16.62 5.17 -15.11
CA ALA A 141 -18.06 5.38 -14.97
C ALA A 141 -18.39 6.63 -14.16
N MET A 142 -17.57 6.98 -13.15
CA MET A 142 -17.73 8.21 -12.37
C MET A 142 -17.29 9.44 -13.18
N VAL A 143 -16.22 9.33 -13.96
CA VAL A 143 -15.81 10.39 -14.91
C VAL A 143 -16.92 10.64 -15.92
N ALA A 144 -17.49 9.57 -16.49
CA ALA A 144 -18.61 9.68 -17.43
C ALA A 144 -19.86 10.26 -16.75
N ALA A 145 -20.21 9.83 -15.55
CA ALA A 145 -21.33 10.37 -14.77
C ALA A 145 -21.09 11.85 -14.42
N GLY A 146 -19.88 12.22 -14.01
CA GLY A 146 -19.47 13.60 -13.76
C GLY A 146 -19.54 14.45 -15.02
N ALA A 147 -19.05 13.95 -16.15
CA ALA A 147 -19.13 14.64 -17.44
C ALA A 147 -20.60 14.86 -17.87
N VAL A 148 -21.46 13.85 -17.73
CA VAL A 148 -22.89 13.98 -18.00
C VAL A 148 -23.54 14.99 -17.06
N ALA A 149 -23.20 14.97 -15.76
CA ALA A 149 -23.71 15.93 -14.79
C ALA A 149 -23.29 17.37 -15.12
N VAL A 150 -22.04 17.58 -15.56
CA VAL A 150 -21.53 18.88 -16.00
C VAL A 150 -22.27 19.34 -17.26
N ILE A 151 -22.50 18.47 -18.24
CA ILE A 151 -23.25 18.76 -19.44
C ILE A 151 -24.69 19.16 -19.11
N VAL A 152 -25.36 18.37 -18.25
CA VAL A 152 -26.74 18.68 -17.81
C VAL A 152 -26.78 20.00 -17.05
N ALA A 153 -25.83 20.25 -16.15
CA ALA A 153 -25.74 21.50 -15.41
C ALA A 153 -25.48 22.69 -16.37
N ALA A 154 -24.63 22.50 -17.40
CA ALA A 154 -24.36 23.53 -18.41
C ALA A 154 -25.58 23.81 -19.27
N VAL A 155 -26.37 22.81 -19.67
CA VAL A 155 -27.62 22.96 -20.42
C VAL A 155 -28.67 23.69 -19.57
N VAL A 156 -28.87 23.28 -18.32
CA VAL A 156 -29.81 23.95 -17.40
C VAL A 156 -29.40 25.38 -17.13
N LEU A 157 -28.08 25.62 -16.94
CA LEU A 157 -27.56 26.99 -16.78
C LEU A 157 -27.76 27.82 -18.06
N HIS A 158 -27.57 27.21 -19.23
CA HIS A 158 -27.76 27.86 -20.53
C HIS A 158 -29.22 28.26 -20.73
N GLU A 159 -30.18 27.38 -20.48
CA GLU A 159 -31.63 27.71 -20.52
C GLU A 159 -32.00 28.78 -19.49
N TRP A 160 -31.40 28.72 -18.28
CA TRP A 160 -31.63 29.71 -17.25
C TRP A 160 -31.10 31.10 -17.65
N LEU A 161 -29.89 31.15 -18.28
CA LEU A 161 -29.29 32.39 -18.79
C LEU A 161 -30.07 32.97 -19.95
N ASP A 162 -30.65 32.16 -20.85
CA ASP A 162 -31.53 32.59 -21.92
C ASP A 162 -32.80 33.27 -21.40
N HIS A 163 -33.35 32.78 -20.29
CA HIS A 163 -34.52 33.37 -19.66
C HIS A 163 -34.23 34.71 -18.95
N HIS A 164 -32.96 35.06 -18.72
CA HIS A 164 -32.55 36.23 -17.96
C HIS A 164 -31.68 37.20 -18.75
N ASP A 165 -31.56 37.03 -20.08
CA ASP A 165 -30.75 37.88 -20.99
C ASP A 165 -29.30 38.12 -20.54
N LEU A 166 -28.67 37.15 -19.91
CA LEU A 166 -27.29 37.23 -19.42
C LEU A 166 -26.27 36.70 -20.45
N PRO A 167 -25.04 37.25 -20.50
CA PRO A 167 -24.02 36.80 -21.44
C PRO A 167 -23.58 35.34 -21.19
N ARG A 168 -23.48 34.55 -22.25
CA ARG A 168 -23.20 33.11 -22.23
C ARG A 168 -21.69 32.83 -22.14
N PRO A 169 -21.22 32.02 -21.17
CA PRO A 169 -19.86 31.53 -21.20
C PRO A 169 -19.67 30.46 -22.29
N PRO A 170 -18.50 30.39 -22.95
CA PRO A 170 -18.22 29.37 -23.95
C PRO A 170 -18.24 27.98 -23.33
N LEU A 171 -18.87 27.00 -23.98
CA LEU A 171 -18.87 25.60 -23.56
C LEU A 171 -17.46 24.98 -23.74
N PRO A 172 -16.95 24.20 -22.77
CA PRO A 172 -15.70 23.52 -22.95
C PRO A 172 -15.77 22.47 -24.07
N PRO A 173 -14.71 22.30 -24.87
CA PRO A 173 -14.71 21.35 -25.99
C PRO A 173 -14.81 19.89 -25.48
N ALA A 174 -15.60 19.06 -26.17
CA ALA A 174 -15.89 17.67 -25.82
C ALA A 174 -14.68 16.71 -25.90
N SER A 175 -13.52 17.21 -26.29
CA SER A 175 -12.30 16.41 -26.47
C SER A 175 -11.58 16.02 -25.17
N TRP A 176 -12.00 16.50 -24.02
CA TRP A 176 -11.35 16.21 -22.72
C TRP A 176 -11.60 14.78 -22.20
N ALA A 177 -12.55 14.05 -22.78
CA ALA A 177 -13.00 12.78 -22.25
C ALA A 177 -12.32 11.52 -22.85
N LEU A 178 -11.43 11.66 -23.84
CA LEU A 178 -11.03 10.52 -24.66
C LEU A 178 -9.53 10.14 -24.67
N ASP A 179 -8.65 10.85 -23.96
CA ASP A 179 -7.20 10.60 -24.04
C ASP A 179 -6.59 9.76 -22.89
N ALA A 180 -7.38 8.98 -22.17
CA ALA A 180 -6.91 8.19 -21.04
C ALA A 180 -6.71 6.68 -21.36
N ALA A 181 -5.99 6.36 -22.42
CA ALA A 181 -5.58 4.98 -22.69
C ALA A 181 -4.07 4.89 -23.00
N PHE A 182 -3.24 5.10 -21.97
CA PHE A 182 -1.81 4.76 -22.07
C PHE A 182 -1.53 3.46 -21.32
N TRP A 183 -1.01 2.47 -22.05
CA TRP A 183 -0.52 1.21 -21.50
C TRP A 183 0.93 1.40 -21.07
N ILE A 184 1.23 1.12 -19.78
CA ILE A 184 2.61 1.09 -19.28
C ILE A 184 3.01 -0.34 -19.02
N THR A 185 4.04 -0.78 -19.75
CA THR A 185 4.82 -1.95 -19.39
C THR A 185 5.80 -1.55 -18.29
N LEU A 186 5.61 -2.07 -17.07
CA LEU A 186 6.61 -1.98 -16.03
C LEU A 186 7.90 -2.62 -16.52
N ASP A 187 8.98 -1.85 -16.54
CA ASP A 187 10.30 -2.32 -16.97
C ASP A 187 10.76 -3.49 -16.10
N ALA A 188 11.23 -4.57 -16.73
CA ALA A 188 11.67 -5.78 -16.04
C ALA A 188 12.84 -5.53 -15.06
N ALA A 189 13.58 -4.43 -15.23
CA ALA A 189 14.70 -4.04 -14.37
C ALA A 189 14.27 -3.49 -12.98
N SER A 190 13.03 -3.04 -12.85
CA SER A 190 12.49 -2.46 -11.60
C SER A 190 11.71 -3.48 -10.76
N ARG A 191 11.68 -4.75 -11.13
CA ARG A 191 10.88 -5.75 -10.43
C ARG A 191 11.56 -6.16 -9.12
N PRO A 192 10.85 -6.10 -7.99
CA PRO A 192 11.39 -6.57 -6.73
C PRO A 192 11.76 -8.05 -6.82
N ARG A 193 12.82 -8.44 -6.12
CA ARG A 193 13.23 -9.85 -6.06
C ARG A 193 12.07 -10.66 -5.46
N ALA A 194 11.65 -11.71 -6.18
CA ALA A 194 10.57 -12.57 -5.71
C ALA A 194 11.00 -13.27 -4.42
N TRP A 195 10.20 -13.11 -3.37
CA TRP A 195 10.34 -13.89 -2.17
C TRP A 195 9.68 -15.27 -2.38
N VAL A 196 10.34 -16.31 -1.92
CA VAL A 196 9.84 -17.69 -2.02
C VAL A 196 9.54 -18.17 -0.61
N PRO A 197 8.29 -18.56 -0.29
CA PRO A 197 7.97 -19.19 0.99
C PRO A 197 8.82 -20.47 1.13
N GLN A 198 9.79 -20.42 2.00
CA GLN A 198 10.57 -21.61 2.38
C GLN A 198 10.12 -21.97 3.79
N ALA A 199 9.71 -23.22 4.01
CA ALA A 199 9.26 -23.72 5.29
C ALA A 199 10.47 -23.94 6.25
N HIS A 200 11.33 -22.92 6.45
CA HIS A 200 12.61 -23.26 7.08
C HIS A 200 13.05 -22.33 8.19
N ALA A 201 12.98 -21.05 8.07
CA ALA A 201 13.42 -20.15 9.11
C ALA A 201 12.75 -18.78 8.91
N PRO A 202 12.41 -18.05 9.97
CA PRO A 202 11.88 -16.70 9.84
C PRO A 202 12.88 -15.81 9.10
N GLN A 203 12.38 -14.94 8.24
CA GLN A 203 13.16 -13.98 7.45
C GLN A 203 12.53 -12.60 7.54
N VAL A 204 13.34 -11.54 7.45
CA VAL A 204 12.83 -10.18 7.29
C VAL A 204 12.36 -10.00 5.85
N THR A 205 11.08 -9.69 5.67
CA THR A 205 10.46 -9.43 4.36
C THR A 205 10.47 -7.96 3.98
N SER A 206 10.39 -7.08 4.99
CA SER A 206 10.50 -5.63 4.85
C SER A 206 10.78 -4.98 6.19
N HIS A 207 11.12 -3.72 6.20
CA HIS A 207 11.36 -2.95 7.42
C HIS A 207 10.97 -1.48 7.25
N PHE A 208 10.79 -0.79 8.39
CA PHE A 208 10.65 0.65 8.48
C PHE A 208 11.62 1.19 9.54
N PRO A 209 12.33 2.31 9.32
CA PRO A 209 12.43 3.04 8.06
C PRO A 209 12.96 2.19 6.90
N ARG A 210 12.80 2.65 5.65
CA ARG A 210 13.45 1.99 4.50
C ARG A 210 14.96 2.19 4.56
N ALA A 211 15.70 1.31 3.91
CA ALA A 211 17.15 1.45 3.81
C ALA A 211 17.53 2.79 3.17
N ALA A 212 18.44 3.52 3.82
CA ALA A 212 18.90 4.86 3.44
C ALA A 212 17.80 5.96 3.45
N GLU A 213 16.65 5.71 4.04
CA GLU A 213 15.59 6.70 4.22
C GLU A 213 16.00 7.75 5.25
N THR A 214 15.60 9.00 5.02
CA THR A 214 15.74 10.09 6.01
C THR A 214 14.37 10.28 6.68
N VAL A 215 14.31 10.01 7.98
CA VAL A 215 13.11 10.17 8.80
C VAL A 215 13.20 11.44 9.65
N ALA A 216 12.04 11.97 10.07
CA ALA A 216 11.99 13.10 10.96
C ALA A 216 12.72 12.80 12.29
N ALA A 217 13.53 13.76 12.78
CA ALA A 217 14.11 13.61 14.10
C ALA A 217 13.00 13.54 15.18
N GLY A 218 13.08 12.57 16.08
CA GLY A 218 12.05 12.37 17.10
C GLY A 218 11.98 10.93 17.60
N ARG A 219 10.81 10.54 18.11
CA ARG A 219 10.53 9.15 18.52
C ARG A 219 10.03 8.34 17.33
N VAL A 220 10.95 7.94 16.47
CA VAL A 220 10.67 7.07 15.32
C VAL A 220 10.86 5.62 15.74
N ARG A 221 9.90 4.78 15.44
CA ARG A 221 9.99 3.33 15.65
C ARG A 221 10.82 2.69 14.54
N VAL A 222 11.46 1.60 14.87
CA VAL A 222 12.01 0.68 13.88
C VAL A 222 11.11 -0.56 13.85
N VAL A 223 10.64 -0.94 12.67
CA VAL A 223 9.75 -2.09 12.47
C VAL A 223 10.42 -3.08 11.54
N PHE A 224 10.50 -4.33 11.93
CA PHE A 224 10.89 -5.44 11.06
C PHE A 224 9.68 -6.33 10.84
N VAL A 225 9.31 -6.55 9.60
CA VAL A 225 8.23 -7.47 9.21
C VAL A 225 8.82 -8.83 8.92
N LEU A 226 8.29 -9.85 9.54
CA LEU A 226 8.76 -11.22 9.36
C LEU A 226 7.91 -12.03 8.38
N SER A 227 8.50 -13.03 7.78
CA SER A 227 7.84 -13.99 6.88
C SER A 227 6.84 -14.89 7.59
N GLU A 228 7.03 -15.08 8.90
CA GLU A 228 6.23 -15.98 9.73
C GLU A 228 6.24 -15.57 11.21
N ALA A 229 5.40 -16.23 12.01
CA ALA A 229 5.32 -16.00 13.44
C ALA A 229 6.56 -16.58 14.17
N ILE A 230 7.00 -15.85 15.18
CA ILE A 230 8.11 -16.29 16.07
C ILE A 230 7.61 -16.63 17.47
N ASP A 231 8.45 -17.24 18.28
CA ASP A 231 8.23 -17.40 19.73
C ASP A 231 8.51 -16.07 20.44
N GLY A 232 7.49 -15.21 20.49
CA GLY A 232 7.59 -13.88 21.12
C GLY A 232 7.95 -13.91 22.60
N ALA A 233 7.79 -15.04 23.30
CA ALA A 233 8.18 -15.17 24.71
C ALA A 233 9.71 -15.20 24.89
N ARG A 234 10.45 -15.49 23.84
CA ARG A 234 11.92 -15.47 23.82
C ARG A 234 12.52 -14.14 23.38
N LEU A 235 11.71 -13.24 22.88
CA LEU A 235 12.17 -11.95 22.39
C LEU A 235 12.60 -11.07 23.57
N GLY A 236 13.90 -10.79 23.68
CA GLY A 236 14.46 -9.86 24.67
C GLY A 236 14.61 -8.44 24.12
N ASP A 237 14.84 -7.48 25.00
CA ASP A 237 15.10 -6.08 24.60
C ASP A 237 16.40 -5.95 23.78
N ASP A 238 17.31 -6.90 23.88
CA ASP A 238 18.56 -6.98 23.11
C ASP A 238 18.42 -7.63 21.73
N ALA A 239 17.20 -8.04 21.35
CA ALA A 239 16.94 -8.64 20.03
C ALA A 239 17.12 -7.65 18.87
N VAL A 240 16.93 -6.36 19.13
CA VAL A 240 17.17 -5.25 18.19
C VAL A 240 18.25 -4.34 18.74
N LEU A 241 19.33 -4.17 17.99
CA LEU A 241 20.40 -3.24 18.30
C LEU A 241 20.30 -2.05 17.34
N VAL A 242 20.15 -0.85 17.87
CA VAL A 242 20.26 0.40 17.10
C VAL A 242 21.48 1.16 17.53
N THR A 243 22.37 1.49 16.57
CA THR A 243 23.62 2.22 16.84
C THR A 243 23.72 3.46 15.96
N ASP A 244 24.46 4.45 16.40
CA ASP A 244 24.85 5.59 15.58
C ASP A 244 26.12 5.32 14.77
N ASP A 245 26.59 6.34 14.03
CA ASP A 245 27.81 6.34 13.22
C ASP A 245 29.10 6.17 14.04
N GLU A 246 29.05 6.43 15.35
CA GLU A 246 30.14 6.20 16.30
C GLU A 246 30.06 4.81 16.97
N SER A 247 29.09 3.97 16.55
CA SER A 247 28.78 2.66 17.13
C SER A 247 28.29 2.75 18.57
N VAL A 248 27.75 3.88 18.98
CA VAL A 248 27.10 4.04 20.29
C VAL A 248 25.70 3.49 20.22
N GLU A 249 25.35 2.61 21.14
CA GLU A 249 24.01 2.03 21.23
C GLU A 249 22.98 3.07 21.68
N ILE A 250 21.85 3.11 20.99
CA ILE A 250 20.69 3.92 21.33
C ILE A 250 19.72 3.05 22.11
N PRO A 251 19.43 3.39 23.37
CA PRO A 251 18.53 2.57 24.20
C PRO A 251 17.08 2.64 23.70
N GLY A 252 16.41 1.50 23.78
CA GLY A 252 15.01 1.36 23.37
C GLY A 252 14.43 0.04 23.86
N ARG A 253 13.14 -0.16 23.61
CA ARG A 253 12.39 -1.36 23.99
C ARG A 253 11.92 -2.11 22.76
N VAL A 254 11.98 -3.43 22.87
CA VAL A 254 11.56 -4.33 21.79
C VAL A 254 10.25 -5.00 22.19
N HIS A 255 9.31 -5.10 21.28
CA HIS A 255 8.10 -5.89 21.45
C HIS A 255 7.70 -6.64 20.18
N TRP A 256 6.97 -7.73 20.35
CA TRP A 256 6.42 -8.54 19.30
C TRP A 256 4.93 -8.26 19.07
N ASP A 257 4.56 -7.84 17.85
CA ASP A 257 3.16 -7.78 17.42
C ASP A 257 2.83 -9.07 16.67
N ALA A 258 2.20 -10.01 17.36
CA ALA A 258 1.87 -11.33 16.83
C ALA A 258 0.81 -11.28 15.72
N ASP A 259 -0.08 -10.29 15.72
CA ASP A 259 -1.12 -10.15 14.69
C ASP A 259 -0.54 -9.68 13.37
N ARG A 260 0.52 -8.87 13.44
CA ARG A 260 1.17 -8.29 12.26
C ARG A 260 2.47 -8.99 11.87
N TRP A 261 3.03 -9.83 12.73
CA TRP A 261 4.36 -10.45 12.61
C TRP A 261 5.47 -9.39 12.56
N TRP A 262 5.35 -8.39 13.43
CA TRP A 262 6.30 -7.31 13.53
C TRP A 262 7.14 -7.40 14.79
N ILE A 263 8.44 -7.25 14.64
CA ILE A 263 9.33 -6.88 15.72
C ILE A 263 9.44 -5.35 15.68
N VAL A 264 9.05 -4.71 16.76
CA VAL A 264 9.05 -3.25 16.88
C VAL A 264 10.02 -2.84 17.96
N TRP A 265 10.95 -1.96 17.61
CA TRP A 265 11.82 -1.28 18.54
C TRP A 265 11.37 0.16 18.69
N GLU A 266 11.22 0.62 19.94
CA GLU A 266 10.83 1.98 20.29
C GLU A 266 11.96 2.64 21.08
N PRO A 267 12.48 3.81 20.64
CA PRO A 267 13.52 4.51 21.38
C PRO A 267 12.97 5.05 22.72
N ASP A 268 13.77 4.94 23.78
CA ASP A 268 13.43 5.51 25.10
C ASP A 268 13.37 7.04 25.08
N ALA A 269 14.17 7.67 24.20
CA ALA A 269 14.23 9.10 23.97
C ALA A 269 14.11 9.43 22.48
N ALA A 270 13.95 10.71 22.15
CA ALA A 270 14.02 11.17 20.76
C ALA A 270 15.36 10.81 20.13
N LEU A 271 15.35 10.33 18.90
CA LEU A 271 16.56 10.07 18.14
C LEU A 271 17.32 11.37 17.87
N PRO A 272 18.66 11.36 17.92
CA PRO A 272 19.48 12.55 17.66
C PRO A 272 19.27 13.02 16.21
N PRO A 273 19.18 14.34 15.96
CA PRO A 273 19.01 14.86 14.60
C PRO A 273 20.31 14.77 13.79
N GLY A 274 20.17 14.62 12.46
CA GLY A 274 21.29 14.64 11.52
C GLY A 274 22.27 13.49 11.69
N ARG A 275 21.83 12.35 12.20
CA ARG A 275 22.69 11.18 12.42
C ARG A 275 22.33 10.04 11.46
N ARG A 276 23.34 9.32 11.04
CA ARG A 276 23.15 8.02 10.40
C ARG A 276 23.07 6.94 11.49
N LEU A 277 22.03 6.15 11.41
CA LEU A 277 21.74 5.10 12.37
C LEU A 277 21.73 3.74 11.67
N ARG A 278 22.10 2.70 12.39
CA ARG A 278 22.02 1.32 11.93
C ARG A 278 21.15 0.52 12.86
N ALA A 279 20.11 -0.11 12.32
CA ALA A 279 19.28 -1.06 13.02
C ALA A 279 19.66 -2.49 12.62
N THR A 280 19.79 -3.38 13.60
CA THR A 280 20.20 -4.77 13.38
C THR A 280 19.40 -5.71 14.28
N LEU A 281 18.85 -6.78 13.71
CA LEU A 281 18.28 -7.89 14.45
C LEU A 281 19.35 -8.92 14.79
N ARG A 282 19.31 -9.43 15.99
CA ARG A 282 20.17 -10.57 16.40
C ARG A 282 19.53 -11.89 15.98
N HIS A 283 20.27 -12.69 15.20
CA HIS A 283 19.78 -13.97 14.68
C HIS A 283 19.37 -14.94 15.80
N ASP A 284 20.23 -15.06 16.83
CA ASP A 284 20.07 -15.99 17.95
C ASP A 284 18.94 -15.62 18.92
N ALA A 285 18.51 -14.35 18.89
CA ALA A 285 17.41 -13.86 19.72
C ALA A 285 16.02 -14.09 19.08
N ILE A 286 15.96 -14.47 17.81
CA ILE A 286 14.71 -14.60 17.08
C ILE A 286 14.58 -16.02 16.55
N VAL A 287 13.65 -16.77 17.12
CA VAL A 287 13.39 -18.16 16.78
C VAL A 287 11.90 -18.38 16.53
N ASP A 288 11.59 -19.26 15.59
CA ASP A 288 10.22 -19.69 15.35
C ASP A 288 9.73 -20.71 16.40
N ALA A 289 8.47 -21.12 16.26
CA ALA A 289 7.88 -22.14 17.14
C ALA A 289 8.54 -23.53 17.02
N THR A 290 9.34 -23.78 15.97
CA THR A 290 10.06 -25.04 15.73
C THR A 290 11.50 -24.98 16.23
N GLY A 291 11.97 -23.80 16.65
CA GLY A 291 13.33 -23.58 17.14
C GLY A 291 14.33 -23.18 16.07
N LEU A 292 13.88 -22.82 14.87
CA LEU A 292 14.74 -22.29 13.82
C LEU A 292 15.02 -20.81 14.05
N GLU A 293 16.29 -20.42 13.95
CA GLU A 293 16.74 -19.04 14.09
C GLU A 293 16.47 -18.22 12.82
N LEU A 294 16.39 -16.89 12.99
CA LEU A 294 16.23 -15.93 11.89
C LEU A 294 17.31 -16.13 10.81
N ALA A 295 16.89 -16.13 9.56
CA ALA A 295 17.79 -16.27 8.41
C ALA A 295 17.81 -15.00 7.55
N GLY A 296 18.91 -14.82 6.80
CA GLY A 296 19.07 -13.73 5.83
C GLY A 296 19.61 -12.43 6.42
N PRO A 297 19.57 -11.34 5.65
CA PRO A 297 20.02 -10.02 6.10
C PRO A 297 19.13 -9.48 7.23
N THR A 298 19.75 -8.94 8.27
CA THR A 298 19.06 -8.53 9.50
C THR A 298 19.30 -7.07 9.86
N GLY A 299 20.03 -6.32 9.06
CA GLY A 299 20.37 -4.95 9.38
C GLY A 299 20.27 -4.02 8.19
N PHE A 300 19.94 -2.76 8.47
CA PHE A 300 19.87 -1.68 7.51
C PHE A 300 20.28 -0.35 8.15
N ASP A 301 20.67 0.59 7.31
CA ASP A 301 21.03 1.96 7.73
C ASP A 301 19.88 2.92 7.34
N PHE A 302 19.65 3.93 8.17
CA PHE A 302 18.74 5.05 7.91
C PHE A 302 19.30 6.34 8.51
N GLU A 303 18.72 7.48 8.19
CA GLU A 303 19.20 8.78 8.67
C GLU A 303 18.07 9.54 9.38
N THR A 304 18.43 10.38 10.34
CA THR A 304 17.50 11.33 10.94
C THR A 304 17.71 12.71 10.30
N ALA A 305 16.59 13.40 10.03
CA ALA A 305 16.64 14.78 9.53
C ALA A 305 17.38 15.70 10.52
N PRO A 306 18.09 16.74 9.99
CA PRO A 306 18.83 17.69 10.81
C PRO A 306 17.97 18.56 11.73
#